data_2af59046a406077fa5d50c786c094cf8
#
_entry.id   2af59046a406077fa5d50c786c094cf8
#
_cell.length_a   1.000
_cell.length_b   1.000
_cell.length_c   1.000
_cell.angle_alpha   90.00
_cell.angle_beta   90.00
_cell.angle_gamma   90.00
#
_symmetry.space_group_name_H-M   'P 1'
#
loop_
_entity.id
_entity.type
_entity.pdbx_description
1 polymer ?
#
loop_
_entity_poly.entity_id
_entity_poly.type
_entity_poly.pdbx_seq_one_letter_code
_entity_poly.pdbx_strand_id
1 'polypeptide(L)'
;MPSRFLARRPAAPAVSQEPPSRSAQEAAVARVAEALGDQFAWFLSPIRLQARAEDLRLIERVGKIDVGLVTVAMVLASLMRSSDAEGRILDAFSIYRQIGGARSTKEGFRKAVHRIADLLLDLVKARIADGARRAAPLRGRLAAFTDLLIPDGSVFKLAAALAEGLPGTGSAAALKLHAVYSVRAAGPADVAFTDGREHDTTHFNPTWVRGALYLWDLGYNDYARALDAQAAGSHVLQRLKDGADPKVLAWYGPDGARHALALPPNRRVVRLGEACEFDDELRSQETLDLDVELRDADGRTGVMRVVCVPFEGRDRYYLTTLPRMHFTPHDVAELYGVRWEVELYLKDLQGGARADEVTRLRNLDSLRAVVYASLLAQMLSAEVTRAANEAAEGEAPPADANPPSEIETSQPSGETETAISP
;
A
#
# COMPACT_ATOMS: atom_id res chain seq x y z
N MET A 1 2.09 -2.31 -14.79
CA MET A 1 1.65 -0.96 -15.19
C MET A 1 1.35 -0.19 -13.93
N PRO A 2 1.95 0.96 -13.66
CA PRO A 2 1.61 1.75 -12.49
C PRO A 2 0.15 2.16 -12.59
N SER A 3 -0.57 2.08 -11.48
CA SER A 3 -1.99 2.42 -11.36
C SER A 3 -2.23 3.84 -11.89
N ARG A 4 -3.05 3.97 -12.92
CA ARG A 4 -3.43 5.27 -13.51
C ARG A 4 -4.14 6.20 -12.52
N PHE A 5 -4.56 5.67 -11.37
CA PHE A 5 -5.22 6.43 -10.31
C PHE A 5 -4.29 7.42 -9.59
N LEU A 6 -3.04 7.07 -9.43
CA LEU A 6 -2.05 7.95 -8.78
C LEU A 6 -1.42 8.93 -9.78
N ALA A 7 -1.50 8.66 -11.11
CA ALA A 7 -0.79 9.40 -12.14
C ALA A 7 -1.65 10.28 -13.07
N ARG A 8 -3.00 10.26 -12.99
CA ARG A 8 -3.82 11.13 -13.85
C ARG A 8 -4.39 12.33 -13.09
N ARG A 9 -3.68 13.42 -13.20
CA ARG A 9 -4.29 14.76 -13.28
C ARG A 9 -5.27 14.77 -14.47
N PRO A 10 -6.45 15.46 -14.39
CA PRO A 10 -7.15 15.86 -15.60
C PRO A 10 -6.13 16.59 -16.47
N ALA A 11 -6.07 16.24 -17.75
CA ALA A 11 -5.16 16.86 -18.71
C ALA A 11 -5.40 18.37 -18.69
N ALA A 12 -4.60 19.10 -17.95
CA ALA A 12 -4.36 20.51 -18.21
C ALA A 12 -3.73 20.60 -19.61
N PRO A 13 -4.03 21.62 -20.40
CA PRO A 13 -3.41 21.81 -21.70
C PRO A 13 -1.91 21.70 -21.52
N ALA A 14 -1.26 20.93 -22.40
CA ALA A 14 0.17 20.70 -22.38
C ALA A 14 0.91 22.04 -22.51
N VAL A 15 1.17 22.67 -21.39
CA VAL A 15 2.24 23.64 -21.28
C VAL A 15 3.51 22.81 -21.26
N SER A 16 4.32 22.94 -22.29
CA SER A 16 5.67 22.37 -22.36
C SER A 16 6.51 23.02 -21.25
N GLN A 17 6.45 22.46 -20.05
CA GLN A 17 7.36 22.84 -18.98
C GLN A 17 8.70 22.20 -19.32
N GLU A 18 9.70 23.01 -19.56
CA GLU A 18 11.08 22.53 -19.58
C GLU A 18 11.33 21.81 -18.24
N PRO A 19 11.91 20.60 -18.28
CA PRO A 19 12.28 19.92 -17.04
C PRO A 19 13.18 20.83 -16.21
N PRO A 20 13.05 20.82 -14.87
CA PRO A 20 13.89 21.66 -14.00
C PRO A 20 15.37 21.44 -14.34
N SER A 21 16.14 22.51 -14.31
CA SER A 21 17.57 22.44 -14.64
C SER A 21 18.26 21.41 -13.74
N ARG A 22 19.28 20.75 -14.27
CA ARG A 22 20.05 19.74 -13.51
C ARG A 22 20.53 20.28 -12.16
N SER A 23 20.93 21.55 -12.09
CA SER A 23 21.33 22.20 -10.85
C SER A 23 20.20 22.39 -9.84
N ALA A 24 18.97 22.66 -10.30
CA ALA A 24 17.80 22.75 -9.42
C ALA A 24 17.43 21.37 -8.85
N GLN A 25 17.50 20.32 -9.66
CA GLN A 25 17.29 18.93 -9.20
C GLN A 25 18.35 18.50 -8.18
N GLU A 26 19.62 18.80 -8.42
CA GLU A 26 20.73 18.52 -7.50
C GLU A 26 20.55 19.26 -6.17
N ALA A 27 20.12 20.54 -6.20
CA ALA A 27 19.83 21.31 -5.00
C ALA A 27 18.62 20.77 -4.21
N ALA A 28 17.55 20.33 -4.89
CA ALA A 28 16.40 19.70 -4.25
C ALA A 28 16.79 18.39 -3.56
N VAL A 29 17.53 17.53 -4.23
CA VAL A 29 18.06 16.27 -3.65
C VAL A 29 18.96 16.55 -2.46
N ALA A 30 19.82 17.55 -2.50
CA ALA A 30 20.69 17.92 -1.38
C ALA A 30 19.87 18.35 -0.15
N ARG A 31 18.85 19.22 -0.32
CA ARG A 31 17.96 19.63 0.79
C ARG A 31 17.22 18.47 1.41
N VAL A 32 16.71 17.56 0.59
CA VAL A 32 16.02 16.33 1.06
C VAL A 32 17.00 15.43 1.82
N ALA A 33 18.20 15.24 1.28
CA ALA A 33 19.22 14.42 1.92
C ALA A 33 19.64 14.97 3.30
N GLU A 34 19.75 16.30 3.44
CA GLU A 34 20.05 16.95 4.71
C GLU A 34 18.90 16.76 5.72
N ALA A 35 17.65 17.09 5.34
CA ALA A 35 16.49 16.98 6.22
C ALA A 35 16.21 15.53 6.67
N LEU A 36 16.37 14.55 5.77
CA LEU A 36 16.21 13.13 6.09
C LEU A 36 17.42 12.60 6.85
N GLY A 37 18.63 13.12 6.58
CA GLY A 37 19.86 12.72 7.27
C GLY A 37 19.76 12.92 8.77
N ASP A 38 19.31 14.07 9.22
CA ASP A 38 19.10 14.37 10.65
C ASP A 38 18.03 13.47 11.27
N GLN A 39 16.93 13.25 10.58
CA GLN A 39 15.85 12.39 11.04
C GLN A 39 16.30 10.93 11.14
N PHE A 40 17.04 10.43 10.15
CA PHE A 40 17.56 9.07 10.16
C PHE A 40 18.67 8.89 11.19
N ALA A 41 19.55 9.88 11.33
CA ALA A 41 20.58 9.90 12.37
C ALA A 41 19.95 9.85 13.77
N TRP A 42 18.84 10.56 13.99
CA TRP A 42 18.09 10.49 15.23
C TRP A 42 17.42 9.13 15.44
N PHE A 43 16.72 8.61 14.41
CA PHE A 43 15.98 7.35 14.48
C PHE A 43 16.90 6.13 14.61
N LEU A 44 18.02 6.13 13.87
CA LEU A 44 19.02 5.07 13.87
C LEU A 44 20.23 5.38 14.78
N SER A 45 20.08 6.29 15.76
CA SER A 45 21.14 6.57 16.73
C SER A 45 21.47 5.32 17.55
N PRO A 46 22.70 4.79 17.50
CA PRO A 46 23.06 3.60 18.25
C PRO A 46 22.82 3.75 19.75
N ILE A 47 23.08 4.94 20.31
CA ILE A 47 22.89 5.24 21.75
C ILE A 47 21.42 5.11 22.11
N ARG A 48 20.51 5.65 21.29
CA ARG A 48 19.06 5.57 21.54
C ARG A 48 18.54 4.15 21.38
N LEU A 49 19.03 3.43 20.36
CA LEU A 49 18.67 2.04 20.12
C LEU A 49 19.15 1.13 21.25
N GLN A 50 20.33 1.39 21.78
CA GLN A 50 20.85 0.69 22.97
C GLN A 50 19.97 0.95 24.18
N ALA A 51 19.65 2.21 24.51
CA ALA A 51 18.75 2.58 25.58
C ALA A 51 17.36 1.94 25.40
N ARG A 52 16.82 1.94 24.17
CA ARG A 52 15.52 1.31 23.88
C ARG A 52 15.55 -0.21 24.11
N ALA A 53 16.65 -0.87 23.76
CA ALA A 53 16.82 -2.30 24.01
C ALA A 53 16.89 -2.62 25.51
N GLU A 54 17.47 -1.71 26.31
CA GLU A 54 17.48 -1.79 27.77
C GLU A 54 16.07 -1.62 28.36
N ASP A 55 15.32 -0.60 27.90
CA ASP A 55 13.92 -0.39 28.30
C ASP A 55 13.03 -1.60 28.02
N LEU A 56 13.23 -2.24 26.87
CA LEU A 56 12.55 -3.47 26.45
C LEU A 56 13.06 -4.72 27.19
N ARG A 57 14.07 -4.58 28.07
CA ARG A 57 14.71 -5.69 28.81
C ARG A 57 15.31 -6.78 27.91
N LEU A 58 15.72 -6.40 26.70
CA LEU A 58 16.38 -7.33 25.77
C LEU A 58 17.86 -7.53 26.10
N ILE A 59 18.42 -6.71 26.98
CA ILE A 59 19.79 -6.74 27.43
C ILE A 59 19.82 -6.96 28.95
N GLU A 60 20.18 -8.17 29.36
CA GLU A 60 20.34 -8.49 30.79
C GLU A 60 21.69 -8.01 31.38
N ARG A 61 22.71 -7.93 30.53
CA ARG A 61 24.07 -7.50 30.89
C ARG A 61 24.68 -6.70 29.75
N VAL A 62 25.37 -5.62 30.09
CA VAL A 62 26.17 -4.86 29.13
C VAL A 62 27.27 -5.79 28.57
N GLY A 63 27.09 -6.22 27.33
CA GLY A 63 28.01 -7.10 26.62
C GLY A 63 29.09 -6.30 25.90
N LYS A 64 30.07 -7.01 25.31
CA LYS A 64 31.09 -6.40 24.45
C LYS A 64 30.53 -5.91 23.11
N ILE A 65 29.35 -6.38 22.70
CA ILE A 65 28.70 -6.06 21.42
C ILE A 65 27.58 -5.06 21.72
N ASP A 66 27.69 -3.90 21.09
CA ASP A 66 26.69 -2.85 21.15
C ASP A 66 25.48 -3.25 20.27
N VAL A 67 24.32 -3.40 20.91
CA VAL A 67 23.07 -3.83 20.26
C VAL A 67 22.51 -2.74 19.35
N GLY A 68 22.72 -1.48 19.71
CA GLY A 68 22.34 -0.35 18.87
C GLY A 68 23.11 -0.35 17.55
N LEU A 69 24.43 -0.53 17.61
CA LEU A 69 25.27 -0.67 16.39
C LEU A 69 24.92 -1.91 15.56
N VAL A 70 24.59 -3.04 16.21
CA VAL A 70 24.10 -4.25 15.49
C VAL A 70 22.80 -3.94 14.74
N THR A 71 21.87 -3.23 15.39
CA THR A 71 20.60 -2.86 14.78
C THR A 71 20.81 -1.94 13.57
N VAL A 72 21.63 -0.89 13.71
CA VAL A 72 21.99 -0.01 12.59
C VAL A 72 22.62 -0.80 11.44
N ALA A 73 23.57 -1.67 11.75
CA ALA A 73 24.26 -2.48 10.75
C ALA A 73 23.30 -3.41 9.98
N MET A 74 22.30 -4.02 10.67
CA MET A 74 21.28 -4.86 10.04
C MET A 74 20.36 -4.07 9.12
N VAL A 75 19.94 -2.86 9.52
CA VAL A 75 19.12 -1.99 8.67
C VAL A 75 19.90 -1.54 7.44
N LEU A 76 21.15 -1.08 7.61
CA LEU A 76 22.00 -0.66 6.49
C LEU A 76 22.31 -1.81 5.52
N ALA A 77 22.58 -3.02 6.04
CA ALA A 77 22.76 -4.20 5.19
C ALA A 77 21.50 -4.55 4.39
N SER A 78 20.32 -4.24 4.93
CA SER A 78 19.04 -4.46 4.25
C SER A 78 18.75 -3.47 3.12
N LEU A 79 19.43 -2.31 3.09
CA LEU A 79 19.42 -1.37 1.96
C LEU A 79 20.35 -1.82 0.82
N MET A 80 21.27 -2.74 1.09
CA MET A 80 22.19 -3.28 0.09
C MET A 80 21.57 -4.51 -0.59
N ARG A 81 21.97 -4.76 -1.84
CA ARG A 81 21.59 -5.99 -2.55
C ARG A 81 22.48 -7.14 -2.11
N SER A 82 22.15 -7.76 -0.98
CA SER A 82 22.81 -8.97 -0.48
C SER A 82 22.37 -10.21 -1.27
N SER A 83 23.17 -11.28 -1.22
CA SER A 83 22.89 -12.52 -1.94
C SER A 83 21.70 -13.29 -1.35
N ASP A 84 21.67 -13.46 -0.02
CA ASP A 84 20.61 -14.15 0.73
C ASP A 84 20.52 -13.60 2.17
N ALA A 85 19.64 -14.16 2.98
CA ALA A 85 19.47 -13.73 4.37
C ALA A 85 20.72 -13.96 5.24
N GLU A 86 21.49 -15.02 4.98
CA GLU A 86 22.76 -15.28 5.68
C GLU A 86 23.84 -14.30 5.21
N GLY A 87 23.93 -14.05 3.91
CA GLY A 87 24.80 -13.03 3.32
C GLY A 87 24.53 -11.66 3.94
N ARG A 88 23.26 -11.32 4.17
CA ARG A 88 22.88 -10.05 4.83
C ARG A 88 23.41 -9.94 6.25
N ILE A 89 23.39 -11.02 7.04
CA ILE A 89 23.99 -11.02 8.38
C ILE A 89 25.53 -10.84 8.28
N LEU A 90 26.17 -11.40 7.25
CA LEU A 90 27.60 -11.21 7.02
C LEU A 90 27.94 -9.79 6.57
N ASP A 91 27.12 -9.19 5.71
CA ASP A 91 27.25 -7.79 5.30
C ASP A 91 27.03 -6.86 6.50
N ALA A 92 26.02 -7.14 7.32
CA ALA A 92 25.79 -6.41 8.57
C ALA A 92 26.99 -6.52 9.52
N PHE A 93 27.62 -7.68 9.63
CA PHE A 93 28.83 -7.83 10.42
C PHE A 93 30.02 -6.98 9.88
N SER A 94 30.15 -6.90 8.56
CA SER A 94 31.16 -6.03 7.92
C SER A 94 30.87 -4.55 8.23
N ILE A 95 29.63 -4.11 8.04
CA ILE A 95 29.18 -2.73 8.35
C ILE A 95 29.39 -2.44 9.83
N TYR A 96 28.98 -3.32 10.74
CA TYR A 96 29.17 -3.19 12.19
C TYR A 96 30.61 -2.84 12.54
N ARG A 97 31.59 -3.52 11.92
CA ARG A 97 33.01 -3.25 12.13
C ARG A 97 33.46 -1.91 11.57
N GLN A 98 32.87 -1.47 10.45
CA GLN A 98 33.19 -0.19 9.81
C GLN A 98 32.66 1.01 10.60
N ILE A 99 31.46 0.87 11.22
CA ILE A 99 30.84 1.95 11.99
C ILE A 99 31.32 2.01 13.46
N GLY A 100 32.41 1.35 13.79
CA GLY A 100 33.03 1.43 15.11
C GLY A 100 32.64 0.33 16.10
N GLY A 101 32.01 -0.74 15.63
CA GLY A 101 31.67 -1.89 16.48
C GLY A 101 32.90 -2.55 17.08
N ALA A 102 32.77 -3.01 18.34
CA ALA A 102 33.84 -3.68 19.06
C ALA A 102 34.31 -4.95 18.34
N ARG A 103 35.59 -5.34 18.58
CA ARG A 103 36.09 -6.61 18.05
C ARG A 103 35.25 -7.78 18.57
N SER A 104 34.62 -8.48 17.64
CA SER A 104 33.79 -9.66 17.92
C SER A 104 34.04 -10.73 16.86
N THR A 105 33.68 -11.98 17.17
CA THR A 105 33.63 -13.05 16.18
C THR A 105 32.32 -12.98 15.40
N LYS A 106 32.28 -13.58 14.20
CA LYS A 106 31.05 -13.72 13.43
C LYS A 106 29.94 -14.40 14.23
N GLU A 107 30.31 -15.43 15.02
CA GLU A 107 29.37 -16.14 15.86
C GLU A 107 28.83 -15.29 17.02
N GLY A 108 29.69 -14.48 17.64
CA GLY A 108 29.27 -13.52 18.64
C GLY A 108 28.28 -12.49 18.09
N PHE A 109 28.55 -11.99 16.86
CA PHE A 109 27.65 -11.09 16.16
C PHE A 109 26.29 -11.74 15.83
N ARG A 110 26.30 -12.99 15.32
CA ARG A 110 25.05 -13.74 15.07
C ARG A 110 24.20 -13.88 16.32
N LYS A 111 24.81 -14.19 17.47
CA LYS A 111 24.09 -14.24 18.75
C LYS A 111 23.49 -12.89 19.15
N ALA A 112 24.14 -11.78 18.79
CA ALA A 112 23.57 -10.45 19.01
C ALA A 112 22.40 -10.19 18.07
N VAL A 113 22.47 -10.64 16.80
CA VAL A 113 21.34 -10.53 15.85
C VAL A 113 20.09 -11.27 16.37
N HIS A 114 20.22 -12.41 17.04
CA HIS A 114 19.07 -13.10 17.65
C HIS A 114 18.31 -12.22 18.66
N ARG A 115 19.02 -11.36 19.38
CA ARG A 115 18.45 -10.53 20.45
C ARG A 115 17.76 -9.27 19.99
N ILE A 116 18.02 -8.82 18.75
CA ILE A 116 17.47 -7.56 18.23
C ILE A 116 16.14 -7.74 17.48
N ALA A 117 15.63 -8.96 17.33
CA ALA A 117 14.39 -9.19 16.59
C ALA A 117 13.22 -8.39 17.17
N ASP A 118 13.04 -8.41 18.50
CA ASP A 118 11.96 -7.68 19.17
C ASP A 118 12.20 -6.16 19.16
N LEU A 119 13.46 -5.71 19.23
CA LEU A 119 13.80 -4.29 19.06
C LEU A 119 13.44 -3.82 17.64
N LEU A 120 13.79 -4.59 16.62
CA LEU A 120 13.44 -4.26 15.22
C LEU A 120 11.93 -4.23 15.02
N LEU A 121 11.17 -5.16 15.62
CA LEU A 121 9.71 -5.13 15.59
C LEU A 121 9.15 -3.87 16.25
N ASP A 122 9.69 -3.49 17.39
CA ASP A 122 9.29 -2.24 18.08
C ASP A 122 9.56 -1.02 17.20
N LEU A 123 10.71 -0.97 16.54
CA LEU A 123 11.04 0.11 15.59
C LEU A 123 10.12 0.13 14.37
N VAL A 124 9.76 -1.04 13.82
CA VAL A 124 8.77 -1.14 12.73
C VAL A 124 7.44 -0.57 13.18
N LYS A 125 6.94 -0.97 14.36
CA LYS A 125 5.68 -0.45 14.92
C LYS A 125 5.73 1.06 15.15
N ALA A 126 6.83 1.56 15.73
CA ALA A 126 7.03 3.00 15.92
C ALA A 126 7.03 3.75 14.58
N ARG A 127 7.63 3.16 13.55
CA ARG A 127 7.68 3.76 12.21
C ARG A 127 6.33 3.75 11.51
N ILE A 128 5.53 2.68 11.64
CA ILE A 128 4.14 2.61 11.18
C ILE A 128 3.33 3.75 11.80
N ALA A 129 3.37 3.88 13.14
CA ALA A 129 2.65 4.92 13.85
C ALA A 129 3.07 6.34 13.43
N ASP A 130 4.35 6.56 13.17
CA ASP A 130 4.89 7.83 12.69
C ASP A 130 4.44 8.12 11.25
N GLY A 131 4.53 7.15 10.36
CA GLY A 131 4.04 7.24 8.98
C GLY A 131 2.56 7.62 8.92
N ALA A 132 1.72 6.99 9.72
CA ALA A 132 0.29 7.30 9.79
C ALA A 132 0.02 8.75 10.24
N ARG A 133 0.83 9.29 11.17
CA ARG A 133 0.70 10.68 11.65
C ARG A 133 1.11 11.71 10.60
N ARG A 134 2.15 11.41 9.82
CA ARG A 134 2.73 12.36 8.85
C ARG A 134 2.11 12.27 7.47
N ALA A 135 1.36 11.20 7.20
CA ALA A 135 0.78 10.96 5.89
C ALA A 135 -0.14 12.11 5.46
N ALA A 136 0.11 12.66 4.28
CA ALA A 136 -0.75 13.67 3.69
C ALA A 136 -2.13 13.09 3.35
N PRO A 137 -3.19 13.91 3.32
CA PRO A 137 -4.49 13.48 2.83
C PRO A 137 -4.41 12.93 1.40
N LEU A 138 -5.24 11.95 1.10
CA LEU A 138 -5.40 11.43 -0.26
C LEU A 138 -5.94 12.54 -1.19
N ARG A 139 -5.61 12.46 -2.48
CA ARG A 139 -5.96 13.50 -3.48
C ARG A 139 -6.86 12.93 -4.57
N GLY A 140 -7.45 13.82 -5.35
CA GLY A 140 -8.34 13.47 -6.46
C GLY A 140 -9.57 12.69 -5.98
N ARG A 141 -9.95 11.64 -6.69
CA ARG A 141 -11.08 10.78 -6.31
C ARG A 141 -10.88 10.06 -4.98
N LEU A 142 -9.62 9.81 -4.60
CA LEU A 142 -9.28 9.16 -3.34
C LEU A 142 -9.47 10.09 -2.13
N ALA A 143 -9.60 11.40 -2.33
CA ALA A 143 -9.84 12.37 -1.24
C ALA A 143 -11.17 12.15 -0.50
N ALA A 144 -12.08 11.34 -1.06
CA ALA A 144 -13.30 10.90 -0.38
C ALA A 144 -13.03 9.97 0.81
N PHE A 145 -11.83 9.41 0.91
CA PHE A 145 -11.47 8.43 1.93
C PHE A 145 -10.43 8.98 2.90
N THR A 146 -10.53 8.58 4.16
CA THR A 146 -9.51 8.90 5.18
C THR A 146 -8.21 8.12 4.93
N ASP A 147 -8.31 6.90 4.36
CA ASP A 147 -7.19 6.08 3.90
C ASP A 147 -7.70 5.00 2.92
N LEU A 148 -6.81 4.41 2.14
CA LEU A 148 -7.02 3.15 1.45
C LEU A 148 -6.16 2.08 2.12
N LEU A 149 -6.80 1.04 2.63
CA LEU A 149 -6.16 -0.03 3.39
C LEU A 149 -6.29 -1.35 2.62
N ILE A 150 -5.15 -1.96 2.31
CA ILE A 150 -5.07 -3.14 1.45
C ILE A 150 -4.38 -4.27 2.23
N PRO A 151 -5.13 -5.24 2.78
CA PRO A 151 -4.55 -6.43 3.39
C PRO A 151 -4.02 -7.37 2.30
N ASP A 152 -2.84 -7.92 2.54
CA ASP A 152 -2.27 -8.98 1.73
C ASP A 152 -1.27 -9.81 2.54
N GLY A 153 -0.96 -11.01 2.06
CA GLY A 153 -0.05 -11.94 2.69
C GLY A 153 1.11 -12.35 1.79
N SER A 154 2.27 -12.56 2.40
CA SER A 154 3.45 -13.04 1.70
C SER A 154 4.09 -14.21 2.43
N VAL A 155 4.43 -15.28 1.70
CA VAL A 155 4.98 -16.51 2.26
C VAL A 155 6.46 -16.61 1.96
N PHE A 156 7.25 -16.85 3.02
CA PHE A 156 8.69 -17.04 2.96
C PHE A 156 9.00 -18.52 3.25
N LYS A 157 9.57 -19.23 2.28
CA LYS A 157 9.97 -20.64 2.45
C LYS A 157 11.20 -20.75 3.34
N LEU A 158 11.16 -21.65 4.31
CA LEU A 158 12.20 -21.80 5.33
C LEU A 158 12.91 -23.15 5.26
N ALA A 159 14.06 -23.22 5.95
CA ALA A 159 14.75 -24.48 6.17
C ALA A 159 13.84 -25.48 6.91
N ALA A 160 13.84 -26.75 6.47
CA ALA A 160 13.01 -27.80 7.05
C ALA A 160 13.23 -27.98 8.58
N ALA A 161 14.40 -27.59 9.09
CA ALA A 161 14.70 -27.63 10.52
C ALA A 161 13.78 -26.72 11.37
N LEU A 162 13.04 -25.78 10.75
CA LEU A 162 12.08 -24.88 11.43
C LEU A 162 10.62 -25.38 11.34
N ALA A 163 10.38 -26.55 10.75
CA ALA A 163 9.03 -27.06 10.47
C ALA A 163 8.20 -27.33 11.73
N GLU A 164 8.83 -27.66 12.87
CA GLU A 164 8.10 -27.89 14.13
C GLU A 164 7.41 -26.62 14.63
N GLY A 165 8.09 -25.47 14.56
CA GLY A 165 7.53 -24.18 15.03
C GLY A 165 6.85 -23.35 13.93
N LEU A 166 7.18 -23.60 12.65
CA LEU A 166 6.69 -22.86 11.49
C LEU A 166 6.35 -23.80 10.34
N PRO A 167 5.30 -24.62 10.46
CA PRO A 167 4.90 -25.52 9.39
C PRO A 167 4.46 -24.75 8.12
N GLY A 168 4.84 -25.26 6.94
CA GLY A 168 4.50 -24.66 5.65
C GLY A 168 3.36 -25.33 4.93
N THR A 169 2.76 -24.63 3.98
CA THR A 169 1.87 -25.20 2.96
C THR A 169 2.65 -25.26 1.65
N GLY A 170 2.82 -26.46 1.07
CA GLY A 170 3.65 -26.66 -0.13
C GLY A 170 5.17 -26.58 0.10
N SER A 171 5.61 -26.40 1.35
CA SER A 171 7.00 -26.51 1.81
C SER A 171 7.02 -27.11 3.22
N ALA A 172 8.16 -27.67 3.65
CA ALA A 172 8.28 -28.25 4.99
C ALA A 172 8.08 -27.19 6.08
N ALA A 173 8.64 -25.99 5.88
CA ALA A 173 8.53 -24.87 6.79
C ALA A 173 8.29 -23.56 6.02
N ALA A 174 7.50 -22.66 6.59
CA ALA A 174 7.28 -21.32 6.04
C ALA A 174 6.93 -20.33 7.15
N LEU A 175 7.38 -19.09 6.97
CA LEU A 175 6.92 -17.92 7.69
C LEU A 175 5.96 -17.15 6.79
N LYS A 176 4.83 -16.73 7.30
CA LYS A 176 3.87 -15.89 6.58
C LYS A 176 3.85 -14.50 7.19
N LEU A 177 4.04 -13.51 6.36
CA LEU A 177 3.86 -12.10 6.67
C LEU A 177 2.43 -11.72 6.28
N HIS A 178 1.68 -11.21 7.23
CA HIS A 178 0.42 -10.53 6.97
C HIS A 178 0.69 -9.02 7.09
N ALA A 179 0.34 -8.28 6.07
CA ALA A 179 0.50 -6.83 6.05
C ALA A 179 -0.82 -6.15 5.67
N VAL A 180 -1.10 -5.02 6.30
CA VAL A 180 -2.12 -4.08 5.83
C VAL A 180 -1.36 -2.87 5.29
N TYR A 181 -1.43 -2.65 3.99
CA TYR A 181 -0.79 -1.52 3.35
C TYR A 181 -1.70 -0.29 3.37
N SER A 182 -1.17 0.87 3.76
CA SER A 182 -1.82 2.17 3.67
C SER A 182 -1.32 2.91 2.43
N VAL A 183 -2.22 3.21 1.52
CA VAL A 183 -1.89 4.03 0.33
C VAL A 183 -1.56 5.45 0.75
N ARG A 184 -2.24 5.98 1.77
CA ARG A 184 -1.98 7.32 2.30
C ARG A 184 -0.58 7.45 2.90
N ALA A 185 -0.15 6.46 3.68
CA ALA A 185 1.19 6.44 4.27
C ALA A 185 2.27 5.92 3.32
N ALA A 186 1.89 5.37 2.15
CA ALA A 186 2.78 4.68 1.20
C ALA A 186 3.65 3.60 1.89
N GLY A 187 3.04 2.81 2.76
CA GLY A 187 3.73 1.81 3.56
C GLY A 187 2.78 0.97 4.40
N PRO A 188 3.28 0.06 5.25
CA PRO A 188 2.43 -0.78 6.08
C PRO A 188 1.71 0.06 7.13
N ALA A 189 0.42 -0.23 7.34
CA ALA A 189 -0.37 0.24 8.47
C ALA A 189 -0.34 -0.76 9.62
N ASP A 190 -0.16 -2.06 9.30
CA ASP A 190 -0.01 -3.13 10.27
C ASP A 190 0.80 -4.28 9.66
N VAL A 191 1.51 -5.03 10.51
CA VAL A 191 2.25 -6.24 10.13
C VAL A 191 2.17 -7.29 11.22
N ALA A 192 1.98 -8.55 10.81
CA ALA A 192 2.01 -9.70 11.69
C ALA A 192 2.71 -10.89 11.01
N PHE A 193 3.26 -11.80 11.81
CA PHE A 193 3.91 -13.01 11.31
C PHE A 193 3.28 -14.25 11.93
N THR A 194 3.07 -15.25 11.08
CA THR A 194 2.53 -16.55 11.47
C THR A 194 3.29 -17.67 10.77
N ASP A 195 2.94 -18.91 11.06
CA ASP A 195 3.38 -20.02 10.23
C ASP A 195 2.72 -20.00 8.84
N GLY A 196 3.27 -20.77 7.90
CA GLY A 196 2.82 -20.76 6.52
C GLY A 196 1.46 -21.44 6.27
N ARG A 197 0.86 -22.08 7.27
CA ARG A 197 -0.47 -22.72 7.18
C ARG A 197 -1.60 -21.81 7.59
N GLU A 198 -1.29 -20.77 8.35
CA GLU A 198 -2.31 -19.84 8.83
C GLU A 198 -3.01 -19.16 7.66
N HIS A 199 -4.35 -19.10 7.72
CA HIS A 199 -5.13 -18.48 6.67
C HIS A 199 -5.11 -16.95 6.79
N ASP A 200 -5.05 -16.23 5.67
CA ASP A 200 -4.97 -14.77 5.65
C ASP A 200 -6.12 -14.10 6.41
N THR A 201 -7.31 -14.66 6.29
CA THR A 201 -8.51 -14.14 6.96
C THR A 201 -8.46 -14.25 8.48
N THR A 202 -7.74 -15.21 9.05
CA THR A 202 -7.67 -15.41 10.51
C THR A 202 -6.94 -14.24 11.18
N HIS A 203 -5.91 -13.71 10.53
CA HIS A 203 -5.11 -12.60 11.05
C HIS A 203 -5.63 -11.22 10.68
N PHE A 204 -6.48 -11.15 9.65
CA PHE A 204 -7.10 -9.90 9.29
C PHE A 204 -8.31 -9.62 10.21
N ASN A 205 -8.04 -9.00 11.34
CA ASN A 205 -9.07 -8.52 12.29
C ASN A 205 -8.89 -7.02 12.50
N PRO A 206 -9.26 -6.19 11.50
CA PRO A 206 -9.00 -4.77 11.54
C PRO A 206 -9.86 -4.07 12.59
N THR A 207 -9.26 -3.09 13.26
CA THR A 207 -10.04 -2.01 13.86
C THR A 207 -10.55 -1.14 12.72
N TRP A 208 -11.84 -1.20 12.43
CA TRP A 208 -12.46 -0.46 11.33
C TRP A 208 -12.23 1.05 11.47
N VAL A 209 -11.58 1.66 10.48
CA VAL A 209 -11.34 3.10 10.43
C VAL A 209 -12.46 3.77 9.67
N ARG A 210 -13.26 4.58 10.37
CA ARG A 210 -14.38 5.31 9.76
C ARG A 210 -13.92 6.15 8.56
N GLY A 211 -14.61 5.99 7.44
CA GLY A 211 -14.30 6.69 6.19
C GLY A 211 -13.10 6.12 5.43
N ALA A 212 -12.41 5.08 5.93
CA ALA A 212 -11.39 4.39 5.15
C ALA A 212 -12.03 3.41 4.16
N LEU A 213 -11.37 3.19 3.03
CA LEU A 213 -11.72 2.17 2.05
C LEU A 213 -10.79 0.97 2.20
N TYR A 214 -11.36 -0.19 2.43
CA TYR A 214 -10.65 -1.47 2.46
C TYR A 214 -10.77 -2.17 1.11
N LEU A 215 -9.64 -2.43 0.46
CA LEU A 215 -9.56 -3.16 -0.82
C LEU A 215 -9.11 -4.60 -0.54
N TRP A 216 -9.97 -5.57 -0.82
CA TRP A 216 -9.69 -6.97 -0.51
C TRP A 216 -9.54 -7.82 -1.77
N ASP A 217 -8.62 -8.76 -1.69
CA ASP A 217 -8.55 -9.85 -2.68
C ASP A 217 -9.59 -10.94 -2.36
N LEU A 218 -9.80 -11.85 -3.31
CA LEU A 218 -10.70 -13.00 -3.19
C LEU A 218 -10.43 -13.86 -1.95
N GLY A 219 -9.17 -13.93 -1.51
CA GLY A 219 -8.76 -14.66 -0.31
C GLY A 219 -9.40 -14.11 0.97
N TYR A 220 -9.72 -12.82 1.00
CA TYR A 220 -10.32 -12.12 2.15
C TYR A 220 -11.85 -12.00 2.05
N ASN A 221 -12.47 -12.60 1.05
CA ASN A 221 -13.92 -12.49 0.83
C ASN A 221 -14.71 -13.11 2.00
N ASP A 222 -15.31 -12.22 2.80
CA ASP A 222 -16.07 -12.55 3.99
C ASP A 222 -17.22 -11.55 4.14
N TYR A 223 -18.46 -12.04 4.07
CA TYR A 223 -19.63 -11.17 4.15
C TYR A 223 -19.85 -10.60 5.55
N ALA A 224 -19.48 -11.33 6.61
CA ALA A 224 -19.56 -10.81 7.97
C ALA A 224 -18.69 -9.56 8.13
N ARG A 225 -17.43 -9.62 7.67
CA ARG A 225 -16.53 -8.46 7.69
C ARG A 225 -17.00 -7.31 6.84
N ALA A 226 -17.59 -7.59 5.67
CA ALA A 226 -18.13 -6.55 4.82
C ALA A 226 -19.29 -5.80 5.52
N LEU A 227 -20.18 -6.54 6.22
CA LEU A 227 -21.25 -5.95 7.02
C LEU A 227 -20.72 -5.18 8.23
N ASP A 228 -19.69 -5.70 8.91
CA ASP A 228 -19.07 -5.03 10.05
C ASP A 228 -18.39 -3.72 9.65
N ALA A 229 -17.67 -3.71 8.51
CA ALA A 229 -17.06 -2.52 7.97
C ALA A 229 -18.11 -1.45 7.63
N GLN A 230 -19.20 -1.86 6.98
CA GLN A 230 -20.32 -0.98 6.66
C GLN A 230 -20.94 -0.38 7.94
N ALA A 231 -21.19 -1.21 8.94
CA ALA A 231 -21.76 -0.79 10.23
C ALA A 231 -20.84 0.20 10.97
N ALA A 232 -19.51 0.05 10.82
CA ALA A 232 -18.52 0.96 11.39
C ALA A 232 -18.36 2.28 10.60
N GLY A 233 -19.03 2.42 9.45
CA GLY A 233 -18.89 3.58 8.57
C GLY A 233 -17.60 3.58 7.77
N SER A 234 -17.01 2.42 7.56
CA SER A 234 -15.93 2.16 6.62
C SER A 234 -16.50 1.75 5.27
N HIS A 235 -15.68 1.84 4.22
CA HIS A 235 -16.01 1.35 2.89
C HIS A 235 -15.25 0.07 2.58
N VAL A 236 -15.87 -0.79 1.77
CA VAL A 236 -15.25 -2.00 1.24
C VAL A 236 -15.37 -2.05 -0.27
N LEU A 237 -14.36 -2.62 -0.89
CA LEU A 237 -14.35 -2.98 -2.30
C LEU A 237 -13.59 -4.30 -2.45
N GLN A 238 -14.26 -5.32 -2.94
CA GLN A 238 -13.68 -6.63 -3.15
C GLN A 238 -14.21 -7.28 -4.44
N ARG A 239 -13.45 -8.20 -5.01
CA ARG A 239 -14.00 -9.07 -6.04
C ARG A 239 -15.00 -10.03 -5.43
N LEU A 240 -16.09 -10.25 -6.14
CA LEU A 240 -17.02 -11.30 -5.78
C LEU A 240 -16.48 -12.66 -6.25
N LYS A 241 -16.60 -13.70 -5.43
CA LYS A 241 -16.16 -15.06 -5.81
C LYS A 241 -17.00 -15.60 -6.96
N ASP A 242 -16.36 -16.37 -7.83
CA ASP A 242 -17.07 -17.14 -8.84
C ASP A 242 -18.06 -18.08 -8.14
N GLY A 243 -19.30 -18.09 -8.62
CA GLY A 243 -20.40 -18.86 -8.00
C GLY A 243 -21.04 -18.18 -6.77
N ALA A 244 -20.62 -17.00 -6.36
CA ALA A 244 -21.38 -16.22 -5.40
C ALA A 244 -22.70 -15.76 -6.04
N ASP A 245 -23.79 -16.07 -5.35
CA ASP A 245 -25.14 -15.91 -5.90
C ASP A 245 -26.08 -15.20 -4.91
N PRO A 246 -25.79 -13.93 -4.53
CA PRO A 246 -26.65 -13.18 -3.63
C PRO A 246 -28.00 -12.87 -4.26
N LYS A 247 -29.01 -12.62 -3.42
CA LYS A 247 -30.33 -12.18 -3.85
C LYS A 247 -30.27 -10.75 -4.38
N VAL A 248 -30.73 -10.51 -5.61
CA VAL A 248 -30.84 -9.18 -6.19
C VAL A 248 -32.13 -8.50 -5.73
N LEU A 249 -32.03 -7.26 -5.30
CA LEU A 249 -33.14 -6.45 -4.80
C LEU A 249 -33.61 -5.39 -5.81
N ALA A 250 -32.66 -4.81 -6.54
CA ALA A 250 -32.90 -3.79 -7.53
C ALA A 250 -31.67 -3.64 -8.43
N TRP A 251 -31.85 -3.00 -9.58
CA TRP A 251 -30.76 -2.56 -10.42
C TRP A 251 -30.86 -1.06 -10.74
N TYR A 252 -29.77 -0.48 -11.24
CA TYR A 252 -29.69 0.95 -11.53
C TYR A 252 -29.18 1.17 -12.95
N GLY A 253 -29.93 2.00 -13.69
CA GLY A 253 -29.54 2.41 -15.03
C GLY A 253 -28.35 3.38 -15.04
N PRO A 254 -27.81 3.70 -16.24
CA PRO A 254 -26.71 4.65 -16.38
C PRO A 254 -27.04 6.07 -15.87
N ASP A 255 -28.32 6.42 -15.84
CA ASP A 255 -28.85 7.68 -15.30
C ASP A 255 -28.97 7.68 -13.76
N GLY A 256 -28.66 6.56 -13.12
CA GLY A 256 -28.81 6.34 -11.69
C GLY A 256 -30.24 6.04 -11.23
N ALA A 257 -31.20 5.89 -12.19
CA ALA A 257 -32.58 5.51 -11.85
C ALA A 257 -32.61 4.09 -11.28
N ARG A 258 -33.39 3.94 -10.20
CA ARG A 258 -33.60 2.63 -9.56
C ARG A 258 -34.75 1.88 -10.23
N HIS A 259 -34.47 0.66 -10.65
CA HIS A 259 -35.42 -0.24 -11.25
C HIS A 259 -35.64 -1.48 -10.36
N ALA A 260 -36.89 -1.92 -10.27
CA ALA A 260 -37.20 -3.21 -9.70
C ALA A 260 -36.94 -4.30 -10.76
N LEU A 261 -36.42 -5.46 -10.33
CA LEU A 261 -36.28 -6.58 -11.26
C LEU A 261 -37.64 -7.04 -11.80
N ALA A 262 -37.68 -7.37 -13.07
CA ALA A 262 -38.77 -8.10 -13.66
C ALA A 262 -38.83 -9.52 -13.07
N LEU A 263 -39.86 -9.84 -12.28
CA LEU A 263 -40.00 -11.14 -11.64
C LEU A 263 -40.96 -12.04 -12.45
N PRO A 264 -40.60 -13.29 -12.72
CA PRO A 264 -41.54 -14.27 -13.27
C PRO A 264 -42.76 -14.43 -12.33
N PRO A 265 -43.97 -14.74 -12.85
CA PRO A 265 -45.23 -14.75 -12.07
C PRO A 265 -45.21 -15.62 -10.81
N ASN A 266 -44.37 -16.65 -10.76
CA ASN A 266 -44.27 -17.59 -9.65
C ASN A 266 -42.98 -17.46 -8.81
N ARG A 267 -42.15 -16.42 -9.05
CA ARG A 267 -40.93 -16.21 -8.30
C ARG A 267 -41.01 -14.96 -7.42
N ARG A 268 -40.49 -15.09 -6.21
CA ARG A 268 -40.37 -13.98 -5.24
C ARG A 268 -38.93 -13.47 -5.07
N VAL A 269 -37.98 -14.23 -5.61
CA VAL A 269 -36.55 -13.97 -5.44
C VAL A 269 -35.85 -14.28 -6.75
N VAL A 270 -34.97 -13.37 -7.18
CA VAL A 270 -34.02 -13.57 -8.26
C VAL A 270 -32.62 -13.46 -7.71
N ARG A 271 -31.76 -14.36 -8.12
CA ARG A 271 -30.37 -14.40 -7.73
C ARG A 271 -29.47 -13.78 -8.80
N LEU A 272 -28.24 -13.43 -8.41
CA LEU A 272 -27.30 -12.74 -9.30
C LEU A 272 -27.05 -13.52 -10.59
N GLY A 273 -26.84 -14.83 -10.50
CA GLY A 273 -26.55 -15.69 -11.66
C GLY A 273 -27.67 -15.76 -12.71
N GLU A 274 -28.93 -15.49 -12.32
CA GLU A 274 -30.09 -15.55 -13.20
C GLU A 274 -30.74 -14.17 -13.49
N ALA A 275 -30.22 -13.09 -12.90
CA ALA A 275 -30.86 -11.77 -12.98
C ALA A 275 -31.05 -11.28 -14.43
N CYS A 276 -30.04 -11.44 -15.26
CA CYS A 276 -30.12 -11.09 -16.69
C CYS A 276 -30.98 -12.04 -17.53
N GLU A 277 -31.37 -13.19 -17.02
CA GLU A 277 -32.28 -14.12 -17.72
C GLU A 277 -33.72 -13.63 -17.66
N PHE A 278 -34.08 -12.96 -16.56
CA PHE A 278 -35.47 -12.53 -16.32
C PHE A 278 -35.75 -11.08 -16.65
N ASP A 279 -34.72 -10.28 -16.89
CA ASP A 279 -34.83 -8.85 -17.16
C ASP A 279 -34.04 -8.47 -18.41
N ASP A 280 -34.77 -8.26 -19.51
CA ASP A 280 -34.17 -7.94 -20.83
C ASP A 280 -33.52 -6.54 -20.83
N GLU A 281 -34.05 -5.59 -20.06
CA GLU A 281 -33.49 -4.25 -19.95
C GLU A 281 -32.17 -4.31 -19.18
N LEU A 282 -32.11 -5.05 -18.09
CA LEU A 282 -30.87 -5.32 -17.34
C LEU A 282 -29.84 -6.04 -18.22
N ARG A 283 -30.27 -7.03 -19.02
CA ARG A 283 -29.39 -7.77 -19.94
C ARG A 283 -28.75 -6.88 -20.99
N SER A 284 -29.45 -5.83 -21.41
CA SER A 284 -28.95 -4.89 -22.43
C SER A 284 -27.90 -3.92 -21.92
N GLN A 285 -27.68 -3.85 -20.59
CA GLN A 285 -26.70 -2.94 -20.01
C GLN A 285 -25.26 -3.42 -20.28
N GLU A 286 -24.38 -2.51 -20.63
CA GLU A 286 -22.94 -2.79 -20.76
C GLU A 286 -22.27 -3.10 -19.42
N THR A 287 -22.76 -2.46 -18.37
CA THR A 287 -22.31 -2.69 -16.98
C THR A 287 -23.50 -2.88 -16.08
N LEU A 288 -23.38 -3.72 -15.05
CA LEU A 288 -24.44 -3.90 -14.06
C LEU A 288 -24.13 -3.11 -12.80
N ASP A 289 -25.17 -2.52 -12.23
CA ASP A 289 -25.12 -1.84 -10.93
C ASP A 289 -26.35 -2.27 -10.11
N LEU A 290 -26.13 -3.11 -9.11
CA LEU A 290 -27.16 -3.85 -8.43
C LEU A 290 -27.16 -3.57 -6.92
N ASP A 291 -28.33 -3.57 -6.30
CA ASP A 291 -28.45 -3.80 -4.86
C ASP A 291 -28.70 -5.27 -4.63
N VAL A 292 -27.88 -5.86 -3.76
CA VAL A 292 -28.02 -7.28 -3.36
C VAL A 292 -28.17 -7.42 -1.85
N GLU A 293 -28.94 -8.43 -1.45
CA GLU A 293 -28.98 -8.86 -0.06
C GLU A 293 -27.88 -9.89 0.18
N LEU A 294 -26.92 -9.54 1.03
CA LEU A 294 -25.94 -10.49 1.53
C LEU A 294 -26.45 -11.16 2.79
N ARG A 295 -26.05 -12.41 2.97
CA ARG A 295 -26.25 -13.16 4.20
C ARG A 295 -24.93 -13.75 4.63
N ASP A 296 -24.50 -13.49 5.86
CA ASP A 296 -23.30 -14.11 6.43
C ASP A 296 -23.59 -15.52 7.00
N ALA A 297 -22.55 -16.18 7.51
CA ALA A 297 -22.67 -17.53 8.06
C ALA A 297 -23.55 -17.59 9.32
N ASP A 298 -23.63 -16.50 10.08
CA ASP A 298 -24.44 -16.38 11.30
C ASP A 298 -25.89 -15.97 10.99
N GLY A 299 -26.23 -15.77 9.71
CA GLY A 299 -27.56 -15.41 9.26
C GLY A 299 -27.87 -13.92 9.32
N ARG A 300 -26.92 -13.05 9.67
CA ARG A 300 -27.09 -11.59 9.55
C ARG A 300 -27.23 -11.21 8.09
N THR A 301 -28.11 -10.28 7.81
CA THR A 301 -28.34 -9.79 6.45
C THR A 301 -28.06 -8.30 6.35
N GLY A 302 -27.65 -7.87 5.16
CA GLY A 302 -27.46 -6.46 4.84
C GLY A 302 -27.52 -6.22 3.33
N VAL A 303 -27.80 -4.98 2.96
CA VAL A 303 -27.84 -4.58 1.55
C VAL A 303 -26.49 -4.02 1.17
N MET A 304 -25.95 -4.52 0.07
CA MET A 304 -24.72 -4.03 -0.53
C MET A 304 -24.86 -3.84 -2.03
N ARG A 305 -23.99 -3.05 -2.58
CA ARG A 305 -23.88 -2.81 -4.01
C ARG A 305 -22.98 -3.85 -4.67
N VAL A 306 -23.44 -4.44 -5.76
CA VAL A 306 -22.64 -5.25 -6.68
C VAL A 306 -22.57 -4.53 -8.01
N VAL A 307 -21.36 -4.36 -8.55
CA VAL A 307 -21.17 -3.88 -9.92
C VAL A 307 -20.52 -4.96 -10.75
N CYS A 308 -20.91 -5.02 -12.03
CA CYS A 308 -20.28 -5.88 -13.03
C CYS A 308 -19.74 -5.02 -14.16
N VAL A 309 -18.49 -5.29 -14.56
CA VAL A 309 -17.86 -4.64 -15.70
C VAL A 309 -17.19 -5.68 -16.60
N PRO A 310 -17.26 -5.55 -17.91
CA PRO A 310 -16.53 -6.40 -18.83
C PRO A 310 -15.03 -6.16 -18.71
N PHE A 311 -14.27 -7.24 -18.61
CA PHE A 311 -12.82 -7.21 -18.52
C PHE A 311 -12.20 -8.41 -19.25
N GLU A 312 -11.41 -8.15 -20.30
CA GLU A 312 -10.73 -9.19 -21.08
C GLU A 312 -11.67 -10.29 -21.58
N GLY A 313 -12.87 -9.91 -22.03
CA GLY A 313 -13.88 -10.83 -22.57
C GLY A 313 -14.63 -11.66 -21.52
N ARG A 314 -14.55 -11.30 -20.25
CA ARG A 314 -15.28 -11.91 -19.14
C ARG A 314 -15.90 -10.83 -18.25
N ASP A 315 -16.99 -11.18 -17.59
CA ASP A 315 -17.62 -10.32 -16.60
C ASP A 315 -16.88 -10.40 -15.27
N ARG A 316 -16.54 -9.23 -14.70
CA ARG A 316 -15.97 -9.12 -13.36
C ARG A 316 -16.94 -8.45 -12.42
N TYR A 317 -17.25 -9.16 -11.36
CA TYR A 317 -18.16 -8.69 -10.32
C TYR A 317 -17.37 -8.16 -9.12
N TYR A 318 -17.80 -7.00 -8.63
CA TYR A 318 -17.25 -6.36 -7.43
C TYR A 318 -18.36 -6.10 -6.43
N LEU A 319 -18.12 -6.48 -5.18
CA LEU A 319 -18.96 -6.14 -4.03
C LEU A 319 -18.39 -4.87 -3.38
N THR A 320 -19.26 -3.89 -3.11
CA THR A 320 -18.78 -2.62 -2.56
C THR A 320 -19.86 -1.91 -1.75
N THR A 321 -19.42 -1.00 -0.87
CA THR A 321 -20.26 -0.01 -0.17
C THR A 321 -20.11 1.38 -0.75
N LEU A 322 -19.40 1.55 -1.87
CA LEU A 322 -19.15 2.86 -2.48
C LEU A 322 -20.46 3.47 -3.01
N PRO A 323 -20.72 4.77 -2.72
CA PRO A 323 -21.93 5.42 -3.15
C PRO A 323 -21.96 5.65 -4.67
N ARG A 324 -23.08 5.31 -5.32
CA ARG A 324 -23.30 5.43 -6.76
C ARG A 324 -23.11 6.85 -7.29
N MET A 325 -23.51 7.84 -6.51
CA MET A 325 -23.40 9.26 -6.90
C MET A 325 -21.96 9.71 -7.18
N HIS A 326 -20.98 9.02 -6.61
CA HIS A 326 -19.57 9.41 -6.70
C HIS A 326 -18.71 8.41 -7.46
N PHE A 327 -19.20 7.17 -7.61
CA PHE A 327 -18.44 6.08 -8.23
C PHE A 327 -19.32 5.29 -9.19
N THR A 328 -19.08 5.43 -10.48
CA THR A 328 -19.70 4.59 -11.52
C THR A 328 -19.16 3.16 -11.43
N PRO A 329 -19.78 2.16 -12.08
CA PRO A 329 -19.24 0.81 -12.16
C PRO A 329 -17.79 0.76 -12.68
N HIS A 330 -17.45 1.55 -13.68
CA HIS A 330 -16.08 1.67 -14.19
C HIS A 330 -15.11 2.26 -13.16
N ASP A 331 -15.53 3.29 -12.42
CA ASP A 331 -14.72 3.87 -11.34
C ASP A 331 -14.42 2.85 -10.24
N VAL A 332 -15.39 1.99 -9.91
CA VAL A 332 -15.21 0.90 -8.94
C VAL A 332 -14.17 -0.11 -9.43
N ALA A 333 -14.26 -0.53 -10.69
CA ALA A 333 -13.30 -1.47 -11.27
C ALA A 333 -11.89 -0.87 -11.37
N GLU A 334 -11.80 0.40 -11.77
CA GLU A 334 -10.53 1.12 -11.85
C GLU A 334 -9.91 1.29 -10.45
N LEU A 335 -10.73 1.66 -9.45
CA LEU A 335 -10.27 1.81 -8.06
C LEU A 335 -9.77 0.49 -7.47
N TYR A 336 -10.39 -0.63 -7.83
CA TYR A 336 -9.89 -1.95 -7.42
C TYR A 336 -8.47 -2.23 -7.94
N GLY A 337 -8.07 -1.63 -9.05
CA GLY A 337 -6.72 -1.73 -9.58
C GLY A 337 -5.63 -1.20 -8.64
N VAL A 338 -5.98 -0.29 -7.70
CA VAL A 338 -5.03 0.20 -6.68
C VAL A 338 -4.55 -0.93 -5.76
N ARG A 339 -5.31 -2.02 -5.63
CA ARG A 339 -4.90 -3.21 -4.87
C ARG A 339 -3.54 -3.76 -5.32
N TRP A 340 -3.15 -3.53 -6.58
CA TRP A 340 -1.85 -3.96 -7.09
C TRP A 340 -0.64 -3.30 -6.38
N GLU A 341 -0.85 -2.16 -5.72
CA GLU A 341 0.22 -1.45 -4.99
C GLU A 341 0.80 -2.30 -3.85
N VAL A 342 -0.06 -3.03 -3.12
CA VAL A 342 0.42 -3.92 -2.04
C VAL A 342 1.21 -5.10 -2.59
N GLU A 343 0.83 -5.64 -3.74
CA GLU A 343 1.59 -6.72 -4.37
C GLU A 343 2.99 -6.25 -4.78
N LEU A 344 3.10 -5.03 -5.33
CA LEU A 344 4.39 -4.43 -5.66
C LEU A 344 5.21 -4.21 -4.39
N TYR A 345 4.58 -3.67 -3.32
CA TYR A 345 5.23 -3.47 -2.04
C TYR A 345 5.80 -4.78 -1.46
N LEU A 346 4.99 -5.85 -1.47
CA LEU A 346 5.41 -7.16 -0.97
C LEU A 346 6.46 -7.84 -1.87
N LYS A 347 6.37 -7.66 -3.19
CA LYS A 347 7.40 -8.13 -4.14
C LYS A 347 8.73 -7.42 -3.92
N ASP A 348 8.72 -6.11 -3.69
CA ASP A 348 9.93 -5.35 -3.37
C ASP A 348 10.54 -5.82 -2.05
N LEU A 349 9.71 -6.09 -1.04
CA LEU A 349 10.16 -6.66 0.22
C LEU A 349 10.78 -8.06 0.02
N GLN A 350 10.12 -8.93 -0.73
CA GLN A 350 10.65 -10.25 -1.07
C GLN A 350 11.94 -10.16 -1.87
N GLY A 351 11.98 -9.34 -2.91
CA GLY A 351 13.15 -9.12 -3.77
C GLY A 351 14.30 -8.47 -3.02
N GLY A 352 14.02 -7.45 -2.21
CA GLY A 352 15.02 -6.80 -1.35
C GLY A 352 15.53 -7.72 -0.25
N ALA A 353 14.66 -8.54 0.34
CA ALA A 353 15.03 -9.54 1.33
C ALA A 353 15.56 -10.84 0.71
N ARG A 354 15.40 -11.05 -0.61
CA ARG A 354 15.53 -12.37 -1.27
C ARG A 354 14.90 -13.47 -0.42
N ALA A 355 13.68 -13.22 -0.05
CA ALA A 355 12.96 -13.99 0.96
C ALA A 355 12.62 -15.41 0.49
N ASP A 356 12.59 -15.65 -0.80
CA ASP A 356 12.53 -16.95 -1.44
C ASP A 356 13.80 -17.80 -1.20
N GLU A 357 14.94 -17.19 -0.86
CA GLU A 357 16.22 -17.82 -0.57
C GLU A 357 16.55 -17.94 0.94
N VAL A 358 15.63 -17.58 1.84
CA VAL A 358 15.83 -17.61 3.32
C VAL A 358 16.07 -19.03 3.86
N THR A 359 16.06 -20.03 3.01
CA THR A 359 16.11 -21.45 3.36
C THR A 359 17.31 -21.91 4.18
N ARG A 360 18.37 -21.10 4.33
CA ARG A 360 19.58 -21.49 5.08
C ARG A 360 19.57 -21.11 6.55
N LEU A 361 18.82 -20.09 6.96
CA LEU A 361 18.72 -19.72 8.37
C LEU A 361 17.94 -20.80 9.13
N ARG A 362 18.55 -21.28 10.23
CA ARG A 362 17.97 -22.30 11.11
C ARG A 362 17.48 -21.74 12.44
N ASN A 363 17.64 -20.45 12.65
CA ASN A 363 17.22 -19.76 13.87
C ASN A 363 16.11 -18.78 13.55
N LEU A 364 14.98 -18.89 14.24
CA LEU A 364 13.79 -18.09 14.03
C LEU A 364 14.04 -16.60 14.31
N ASP A 365 14.77 -16.27 15.37
CA ASP A 365 14.99 -14.88 15.75
C ASP A 365 15.93 -14.17 14.77
N SER A 366 16.92 -14.90 14.21
CA SER A 366 17.73 -14.39 13.10
C SER A 366 16.87 -14.07 11.87
N LEU A 367 15.93 -14.96 11.55
CA LEU A 367 15.00 -14.75 10.44
C LEU A 367 14.12 -13.53 10.68
N ARG A 368 13.49 -13.44 11.87
CA ARG A 368 12.70 -12.28 12.26
C ARG A 368 13.50 -11.00 12.17
N ALA A 369 14.73 -10.99 12.69
CA ALA A 369 15.61 -9.83 12.62
C ALA A 369 15.90 -9.39 11.17
N VAL A 370 16.18 -10.35 10.26
CA VAL A 370 16.40 -10.04 8.84
C VAL A 370 15.14 -9.46 8.20
N VAL A 371 13.96 -10.04 8.44
CA VAL A 371 12.71 -9.58 7.83
C VAL A 371 12.30 -8.21 8.38
N TYR A 372 12.38 -8.00 9.70
CA TYR A 372 12.05 -6.70 10.31
C TYR A 372 13.04 -5.60 9.90
N ALA A 373 14.33 -5.91 9.79
CA ALA A 373 15.32 -4.97 9.27
C ALA A 373 15.05 -4.60 7.82
N SER A 374 14.58 -5.57 7.00
CA SER A 374 14.21 -5.33 5.60
C SER A 374 12.96 -4.48 5.48
N LEU A 375 11.93 -4.74 6.30
CA LEU A 375 10.73 -3.90 6.38
C LEU A 375 11.08 -2.46 6.74
N LEU A 376 11.92 -2.29 7.77
CA LEU A 376 12.34 -0.98 8.23
C LEU A 376 13.13 -0.24 7.15
N ALA A 377 14.06 -0.92 6.49
CA ALA A 377 14.84 -0.39 5.39
C ALA A 377 13.95 0.06 4.21
N GLN A 378 12.95 -0.75 3.85
CA GLN A 378 11.98 -0.41 2.79
C GLN A 378 11.14 0.81 3.17
N MET A 379 10.65 0.89 4.42
CA MET A 379 9.90 2.05 4.91
C MET A 379 10.75 3.35 4.86
N LEU A 380 12.02 3.26 5.25
CA LEU A 380 12.95 4.39 5.18
C LEU A 380 13.23 4.79 3.72
N SER A 381 13.43 3.83 2.82
CA SER A 381 13.62 4.09 1.39
C SER A 381 12.39 4.75 0.74
N ALA A 382 11.19 4.28 1.08
CA ALA A 382 9.94 4.86 0.58
C ALA A 382 9.78 6.33 1.03
N GLU A 383 10.20 6.64 2.24
CA GLU A 383 10.18 8.03 2.76
C GLU A 383 11.16 8.93 2.01
N VAL A 384 12.37 8.46 1.75
CA VAL A 384 13.35 9.20 0.91
C VAL A 384 12.78 9.49 -0.46
N THR A 385 12.21 8.46 -1.11
CA THR A 385 11.62 8.61 -2.45
C THR A 385 10.45 9.61 -2.43
N ARG A 386 9.57 9.53 -1.43
CA ARG A 386 8.45 10.47 -1.29
C ARG A 386 8.94 11.90 -1.11
N ALA A 387 9.87 12.13 -0.19
CA ALA A 387 10.41 13.47 0.08
C ALA A 387 11.15 14.05 -1.14
N ALA A 388 11.85 13.21 -1.92
CA ALA A 388 12.48 13.63 -3.16
C ALA A 388 11.45 14.04 -4.23
N ASN A 389 10.35 13.29 -4.35
CA ASN A 389 9.28 13.61 -5.29
C ASN A 389 8.55 14.90 -4.89
N GLU A 390 8.24 15.08 -3.60
CA GLU A 390 7.60 16.31 -3.08
C GLU A 390 8.49 17.54 -3.31
N ALA A 391 9.81 17.42 -3.12
CA ALA A 391 10.74 18.49 -3.41
C ALA A 391 10.79 18.84 -4.90
N ALA A 392 10.76 17.83 -5.78
CA ALA A 392 10.73 18.04 -7.22
C ALA A 392 9.40 18.67 -7.70
N GLU A 393 8.27 18.31 -7.10
CA GLU A 393 6.96 18.92 -7.40
C GLU A 393 6.84 20.36 -6.84
N GLY A 394 7.43 20.66 -5.69
CA GLY A 394 7.40 21.98 -5.05
C GLY A 394 8.22 23.05 -5.78
N GLU A 395 9.14 22.66 -6.64
CA GLU A 395 9.93 23.55 -7.50
C GLU A 395 9.25 23.83 -8.86
N ALA A 396 8.16 23.14 -9.21
CA ALA A 396 7.36 23.47 -10.38
C ALA A 396 6.61 24.78 -10.11
N PRO A 397 6.71 25.81 -11.01
CA PRO A 397 5.95 27.04 -10.83
C PRO A 397 4.46 26.73 -10.77
N PRO A 398 3.66 27.49 -9.95
CA PRO A 398 2.23 27.27 -9.86
C PRO A 398 1.59 27.36 -11.24
N ALA A 399 0.70 26.42 -11.57
CA ALA A 399 0.06 26.29 -12.88
C ALA A 399 -0.80 27.53 -13.29
N ASP A 400 -0.89 28.55 -12.43
CA ASP A 400 -1.68 29.77 -12.60
C ASP A 400 -0.83 31.04 -12.77
N ALA A 401 0.48 30.95 -13.05
CA ALA A 401 1.25 32.11 -13.46
C ALA A 401 0.80 32.49 -14.87
N ASN A 402 -0.10 33.46 -14.98
CA ASN A 402 -0.43 34.11 -16.24
C ASN A 402 0.86 34.50 -16.95
N PRO A 403 0.98 34.24 -18.26
CA PRO A 403 2.08 34.80 -19.03
C PRO A 403 2.05 36.31 -18.90
N PRO A 404 3.21 36.99 -18.82
CA PRO A 404 3.25 38.44 -18.80
C PRO A 404 2.48 38.96 -20.04
N SER A 405 1.50 39.86 -19.79
CA SER A 405 0.74 40.55 -20.82
C SER A 405 1.71 41.07 -21.86
N GLU A 406 1.44 40.75 -23.13
CA GLU A 406 2.17 41.26 -24.28
C GLU A 406 2.31 42.79 -24.15
N ILE A 407 3.52 43.26 -24.24
CA ILE A 407 3.88 44.67 -24.31
C ILE A 407 3.18 45.19 -25.56
N GLU A 408 2.20 46.13 -25.37
CA GLU A 408 1.67 46.95 -26.44
C GLU A 408 2.86 47.66 -27.12
N THR A 409 3.19 47.22 -28.31
CA THR A 409 4.04 48.00 -29.22
C THR A 409 3.17 49.14 -29.72
N SER A 410 3.35 50.31 -29.11
CA SER A 410 2.88 51.61 -29.62
C SER A 410 3.48 51.85 -31.01
N GLN A 411 2.61 51.84 -32.02
CA GLN A 411 2.94 52.40 -33.34
C GLN A 411 3.13 53.92 -33.24
N PRO A 412 4.12 54.52 -33.88
CA PRO A 412 4.26 55.96 -33.96
C PRO A 412 3.25 56.54 -34.97
N SER A 413 2.53 57.54 -34.51
CA SER A 413 1.76 58.45 -35.33
C SER A 413 2.66 59.24 -36.31
N GLY A 414 2.42 59.09 -37.60
CA GLY A 414 3.08 59.80 -38.68
C GLY A 414 2.06 60.30 -39.69
N GLU A 415 1.76 61.58 -39.50
CA GLU A 415 1.65 62.66 -40.51
C GLU A 415 0.59 62.60 -41.60
N THR A 416 -0.19 63.62 -41.51
CA THR A 416 -1.00 64.34 -42.48
C THR A 416 -0.42 64.45 -43.87
N GLU A 417 -1.21 64.15 -44.88
CA GLU A 417 -1.16 64.93 -46.14
C GLU A 417 -2.52 65.14 -46.74
N THR A 418 -2.70 66.39 -47.11
CA THR A 418 -3.85 67.13 -47.57
C THR A 418 -4.25 66.84 -49.03
N ALA A 419 -5.55 66.87 -49.28
CA ALA A 419 -6.27 67.57 -50.31
C ALA A 419 -6.17 67.15 -51.81
N ILE A 420 -7.20 67.07 -52.45
CA ILE A 420 -7.84 67.98 -53.45
C ILE A 420 -8.75 67.13 -54.33
N SER A 421 -9.99 67.54 -54.31
CA SER A 421 -11.01 67.31 -55.35
C SER A 421 -10.66 68.08 -56.62
N PRO A 422 -11.25 67.84 -57.80
CA PRO A 422 -12.68 68.00 -57.99
C PRO A 422 -13.48 66.74 -58.35
#